data_bc3337adb75be00af3ef79f1a1a90589
#
_entry.id   bc3337adb75be00af3ef79f1a1a90589
#
_cell.length_a   1.000
_cell.length_b   1.000
_cell.length_c   1.000
_cell.angle_alpha   90.00
_cell.angle_beta   90.00
_cell.angle_gamma   90.00
#
_symmetry.space_group_name_H-M   'P 1'
#
loop_
_entity.id
_entity.type
_entity.pdbx_description
1 polymer ?
#
loop_
_entity_poly.entity_id
_entity_poly.type
_entity_poly.pdbx_seq_one_letter_code
_entity_poly.pdbx_strand_id
1 'polypeptide(L)'
;MLDSILADRDLVVDWVKFSTMFVVSRLLVGGDLGDQAWMMQCLYTLLGFTAYHMVTKKMIPNNSENQVMRRVMNTWIKVGTMLAVSRLLSGEPLDEEWMMSSLYTLLGFNAFDAVVQDLVPLDMFPTETMKQVAIDALNVASMSTVSALLAGKKLDEKWAMSTLYTFLGFATYDVGTSKLLN
;
A
#
# COMPACT_ATOMS: atom_id res chain seq x y z
N MET A 1 12.74 3.52 -22.35
CA MET A 1 11.59 3.35 -21.41
C MET A 1 11.90 2.43 -20.23
N LEU A 2 12.38 1.18 -20.45
CA LEU A 2 12.77 0.28 -19.35
C LEU A 2 13.88 0.90 -18.49
N ASP A 3 14.92 1.49 -19.12
CA ASP A 3 16.02 2.12 -18.40
C ASP A 3 15.57 3.30 -17.53
N SER A 4 14.55 4.05 -17.95
CA SER A 4 13.99 5.16 -17.15
C SER A 4 13.12 4.66 -16.00
N ILE A 5 12.47 3.49 -16.13
CA ILE A 5 11.70 2.84 -15.07
C ILE A 5 12.65 2.30 -13.99
N LEU A 6 13.72 1.62 -14.42
CA LEU A 6 14.72 1.05 -13.50
C LEU A 6 15.60 2.12 -12.83
N ALA A 7 15.68 3.33 -13.40
CA ALA A 7 16.37 4.47 -12.79
C ALA A 7 15.56 5.15 -11.67
N ASP A 8 14.23 4.95 -11.60
CA ASP A 8 13.42 5.46 -10.47
C ASP A 8 13.48 4.48 -9.30
N ARG A 9 14.38 4.76 -8.35
CA ARG A 9 14.60 3.93 -7.16
C ARG A 9 13.33 3.75 -6.34
N ASP A 10 12.51 4.79 -6.20
CA ASP A 10 11.26 4.72 -5.41
C ASP A 10 10.29 3.74 -6.06
N LEU A 11 10.20 3.74 -7.40
CA LEU A 11 9.37 2.78 -8.13
C LEU A 11 9.85 1.34 -7.94
N VAL A 12 11.16 1.11 -8.02
CA VAL A 12 11.73 -0.23 -7.80
C VAL A 12 11.45 -0.71 -6.37
N VAL A 13 11.60 0.17 -5.38
CA VAL A 13 11.26 -0.10 -3.98
C VAL A 13 9.80 -0.48 -3.83
N ASP A 14 8.87 0.30 -4.40
CA ASP A 14 7.44 -0.02 -4.36
C ASP A 14 7.15 -1.38 -5.01
N TRP A 15 7.73 -1.67 -6.17
CA TRP A 15 7.53 -2.95 -6.85
C TRP A 15 8.01 -4.14 -6.00
N VAL A 16 9.21 -4.06 -5.43
CA VAL A 16 9.76 -5.13 -4.60
C VAL A 16 8.96 -5.28 -3.31
N LYS A 17 8.59 -4.16 -2.66
CA LYS A 17 7.82 -4.15 -1.42
C LYS A 17 6.45 -4.81 -1.61
N PHE A 18 5.69 -4.38 -2.60
CA PHE A 18 4.36 -4.93 -2.86
C PHE A 18 4.40 -6.35 -3.43
N SER A 19 5.38 -6.70 -4.27
CA SER A 19 5.56 -8.09 -4.73
C SER A 19 5.85 -9.03 -3.56
N THR A 20 6.73 -8.63 -2.64
CA THR A 20 7.02 -9.40 -1.43
C THR A 20 5.76 -9.57 -0.58
N MET A 21 5.00 -8.50 -0.36
CA MET A 21 3.75 -8.54 0.38
C MET A 21 2.73 -9.48 -0.26
N PHE A 22 2.53 -9.41 -1.58
CA PHE A 22 1.59 -10.28 -2.30
C PHE A 22 1.98 -11.76 -2.17
N VAL A 23 3.25 -12.09 -2.42
CA VAL A 23 3.73 -13.48 -2.36
C VAL A 23 3.61 -14.05 -0.96
N VAL A 24 4.09 -13.32 0.05
CA VAL A 24 4.05 -13.79 1.45
C VAL A 24 2.61 -13.94 1.93
N SER A 25 1.75 -12.94 1.69
CA SER A 25 0.33 -13.02 2.07
C SER A 25 -0.37 -14.21 1.39
N ARG A 26 -0.08 -14.47 0.11
CA ARG A 26 -0.66 -15.58 -0.64
C ARG A 26 -0.23 -16.94 -0.07
N LEU A 27 1.05 -17.08 0.26
CA LEU A 27 1.58 -18.30 0.88
C LEU A 27 0.98 -18.56 2.27
N LEU A 28 0.83 -17.50 3.08
CA LEU A 28 0.26 -17.62 4.43
C LEU A 28 -1.22 -18.05 4.44
N VAL A 29 -1.98 -17.69 3.41
CA VAL A 29 -3.36 -18.18 3.24
C VAL A 29 -3.43 -19.55 2.55
N GLY A 30 -2.30 -20.16 2.22
CA GLY A 30 -2.25 -21.45 1.50
C GLY A 30 -2.66 -21.34 0.03
N GLY A 31 -2.57 -20.16 -0.57
CA GLY A 31 -2.94 -19.92 -1.96
C GLY A 31 -1.88 -20.38 -2.94
N ASP A 32 -2.30 -20.78 -4.13
CA ASP A 32 -1.41 -21.15 -5.23
C ASP A 32 -0.79 -19.90 -5.87
N LEU A 33 0.55 -19.85 -5.94
CA LEU A 33 1.29 -18.80 -6.63
C LEU A 33 1.18 -18.88 -8.16
N GLY A 34 0.80 -20.05 -8.69
CA GLY A 34 0.56 -20.28 -10.12
C GLY A 34 -0.82 -19.82 -10.60
N ASP A 35 -1.68 -19.34 -9.71
CA ASP A 35 -3.01 -18.83 -10.07
C ASP A 35 -2.87 -17.60 -10.99
N GLN A 36 -3.25 -17.79 -12.25
CA GLN A 36 -3.11 -16.78 -13.30
C GLN A 36 -3.93 -15.51 -12.98
N ALA A 37 -5.13 -15.65 -12.45
CA ALA A 37 -5.99 -14.52 -12.12
C ALA A 37 -5.36 -13.67 -11.01
N TRP A 38 -4.83 -14.32 -9.98
CA TRP A 38 -4.11 -13.65 -8.90
C TRP A 38 -2.83 -12.97 -9.40
N MET A 39 -2.01 -13.65 -10.24
CA MET A 39 -0.80 -13.05 -10.82
C MET A 39 -1.11 -11.80 -11.66
N MET A 40 -2.17 -11.85 -12.47
CA MET A 40 -2.60 -10.68 -13.26
C MET A 40 -3.05 -9.55 -12.36
N GLN A 41 -3.79 -9.81 -11.29
CA GLN A 41 -4.19 -8.78 -10.33
C GLN A 41 -2.99 -8.12 -9.64
N CYS A 42 -1.99 -8.90 -9.25
CA CYS A 42 -0.74 -8.38 -8.72
C CYS A 42 -0.02 -7.49 -9.74
N LEU A 43 0.10 -7.95 -10.99
CA LEU A 43 0.71 -7.18 -12.07
C LEU A 43 -0.02 -5.86 -12.33
N TYR A 44 -1.35 -5.85 -12.37
CA TYR A 44 -2.13 -4.63 -12.56
C TYR A 44 -1.92 -3.63 -11.42
N THR A 45 -1.79 -4.10 -10.20
CA THR A 45 -1.46 -3.26 -9.03
C THR A 45 -0.07 -2.62 -9.19
N LEU A 46 0.93 -3.40 -9.60
CA LEU A 46 2.29 -2.90 -9.83
C LEU A 46 2.35 -1.89 -10.99
N LEU A 47 1.59 -2.12 -12.06
CA LEU A 47 1.45 -1.16 -13.16
C LEU A 47 0.75 0.13 -12.71
N GLY A 48 -0.17 0.05 -11.76
CA GLY A 48 -0.77 1.21 -11.12
C GLY A 48 0.25 2.07 -10.38
N PHE A 49 1.19 1.47 -9.63
CA PHE A 49 2.31 2.20 -9.03
C PHE A 49 3.23 2.81 -10.10
N THR A 50 3.48 2.10 -11.21
CA THR A 50 4.25 2.64 -12.34
C THR A 50 3.59 3.89 -12.90
N ALA A 51 2.28 3.86 -13.11
CA ALA A 51 1.53 5.03 -13.59
C ALA A 51 1.63 6.21 -12.62
N TYR A 52 1.56 5.95 -11.30
CA TYR A 52 1.78 6.99 -10.29
C TYR A 52 3.17 7.63 -10.45
N HIS A 53 4.25 6.86 -10.46
CA HIS A 53 5.61 7.39 -10.53
C HIS A 53 5.89 8.14 -11.83
N MET A 54 5.40 7.64 -12.95
CA MET A 54 5.67 8.24 -14.26
C MET A 54 4.84 9.49 -14.56
N VAL A 55 3.60 9.55 -14.05
CA VAL A 55 2.63 10.58 -14.43
C VAL A 55 2.19 11.44 -13.24
N THR A 56 1.49 10.84 -12.29
CA THR A 56 0.74 11.61 -11.27
C THR A 56 1.62 12.14 -10.14
N LYS A 57 2.74 11.52 -9.82
CA LYS A 57 3.71 12.01 -8.82
C LYS A 57 4.19 13.44 -9.14
N LYS A 58 4.33 13.75 -10.43
CA LYS A 58 4.76 15.08 -10.91
C LYS A 58 3.68 16.17 -10.77
N MET A 59 2.43 15.77 -10.55
CA MET A 59 1.30 16.68 -10.38
C MET A 59 1.13 17.14 -8.92
N ILE A 60 1.88 16.57 -7.99
CA ILE A 60 1.81 16.91 -6.56
C ILE A 60 2.53 18.25 -6.34
N PRO A 61 1.84 19.27 -5.82
CA PRO A 61 2.47 20.55 -5.52
C PRO A 61 3.52 20.41 -4.42
N ASN A 62 4.75 20.85 -4.69
CA ASN A 62 5.84 20.85 -3.69
C ASN A 62 5.68 21.90 -2.58
N ASN A 63 4.66 22.77 -2.68
CA ASN A 63 4.55 23.99 -1.88
C ASN A 63 3.60 23.90 -0.68
N SER A 64 3.22 22.69 -0.24
CA SER A 64 2.41 22.60 0.98
C SER A 64 3.31 22.79 2.21
N GLU A 65 3.11 23.90 2.94
CA GLU A 65 3.76 24.17 4.24
C GLU A 65 3.30 23.17 5.31
N ASN A 66 2.13 22.57 5.14
CA ASN A 66 1.57 21.58 6.05
C ASN A 66 2.02 20.16 5.67
N GLN A 67 2.91 19.59 6.47
CA GLN A 67 3.45 18.24 6.26
C GLN A 67 2.36 17.14 6.26
N VAL A 68 1.34 17.25 7.12
CA VAL A 68 0.22 16.29 7.18
C VAL A 68 -0.56 16.33 5.87
N MET A 69 -0.93 17.52 5.40
CA MET A 69 -1.64 17.68 4.14
C MET A 69 -0.85 17.10 2.97
N ARG A 70 0.47 17.30 2.95
CA ARG A 70 1.33 16.74 1.91
C ARG A 70 1.38 15.22 1.93
N ARG A 71 1.45 14.59 3.13
CA ARG A 71 1.38 13.12 3.28
C ARG A 71 0.05 12.59 2.75
N VAL A 72 -1.06 13.14 3.22
CA VAL A 72 -2.41 12.78 2.81
C VAL A 72 -2.59 12.89 1.29
N MET A 73 -2.22 14.02 0.70
CA MET A 73 -2.32 14.23 -0.76
C MET A 73 -1.46 13.23 -1.54
N ASN A 74 -0.23 12.99 -1.09
CA ASN A 74 0.65 12.01 -1.73
C ASN A 74 0.04 10.60 -1.70
N THR A 75 -0.47 10.17 -0.54
CA THR A 75 -1.14 8.88 -0.37
C THR A 75 -2.39 8.77 -1.26
N TRP A 76 -3.22 9.82 -1.32
CA TRP A 76 -4.41 9.84 -2.18
C TRP A 76 -4.05 9.69 -3.66
N ILE A 77 -3.08 10.44 -4.14
CA ILE A 77 -2.67 10.39 -5.54
C ILE A 77 -2.00 9.04 -5.84
N LYS A 78 -1.12 8.55 -4.94
CA LYS A 78 -0.42 7.28 -5.12
C LYS A 78 -1.40 6.10 -5.13
N VAL A 79 -2.17 5.94 -4.06
CA VAL A 79 -3.08 4.81 -3.90
C VAL A 79 -4.28 4.93 -4.84
N GLY A 80 -4.83 6.13 -5.02
CA GLY A 80 -5.93 6.36 -5.96
C GLY A 80 -5.55 6.03 -7.40
N THR A 81 -4.36 6.44 -7.85
CA THR A 81 -3.84 6.08 -9.19
C THR A 81 -3.67 4.57 -9.31
N MET A 82 -3.06 3.93 -8.31
CA MET A 82 -2.87 2.49 -8.29
C MET A 82 -4.21 1.74 -8.40
N LEU A 83 -5.20 2.10 -7.58
CA LEU A 83 -6.52 1.47 -7.59
C LEU A 83 -7.24 1.67 -8.93
N ALA A 84 -7.25 2.90 -9.47
CA ALA A 84 -7.93 3.21 -10.72
C ALA A 84 -7.29 2.49 -11.92
N VAL A 85 -5.97 2.53 -12.04
CA VAL A 85 -5.25 1.86 -13.13
C VAL A 85 -5.40 0.34 -13.05
N SER A 86 -5.27 -0.24 -11.85
CA SER A 86 -5.47 -1.67 -11.63
C SER A 86 -6.87 -2.12 -12.09
N ARG A 87 -7.90 -1.37 -11.73
CA ARG A 87 -9.30 -1.65 -12.11
C ARG A 87 -9.52 -1.56 -13.63
N LEU A 88 -8.99 -0.51 -14.27
CA LEU A 88 -9.08 -0.33 -15.71
C LEU A 88 -8.36 -1.44 -16.48
N LEU A 89 -7.19 -1.87 -16.01
CA LEU A 89 -6.42 -2.95 -16.64
C LEU A 89 -7.09 -4.32 -16.49
N SER A 90 -7.85 -4.53 -15.40
CA SER A 90 -8.67 -5.74 -15.23
C SER A 90 -9.91 -5.77 -16.13
N GLY A 91 -10.20 -4.68 -16.85
CA GLY A 91 -11.37 -4.56 -17.70
C GLY A 91 -12.67 -4.34 -16.91
N GLU A 92 -12.57 -4.02 -15.63
CA GLU A 92 -13.72 -3.80 -14.79
C GLU A 92 -14.13 -2.32 -14.75
N PRO A 93 -15.44 -2.00 -14.67
CA PRO A 93 -15.91 -0.63 -14.65
C PRO A 93 -15.53 0.10 -13.35
N LEU A 94 -15.35 1.43 -13.45
CA LEU A 94 -15.22 2.32 -12.29
C LEU A 94 -16.63 2.70 -11.78
N ASP A 95 -17.35 1.71 -11.25
CA ASP A 95 -18.71 1.87 -10.73
C ASP A 95 -18.75 2.47 -9.32
N GLU A 96 -19.95 2.71 -8.82
CA GLU A 96 -20.17 3.30 -7.50
C GLU A 96 -19.62 2.41 -6.37
N GLU A 97 -19.78 1.08 -6.48
CA GLU A 97 -19.29 0.12 -5.49
C GLU A 97 -17.76 0.18 -5.39
N TRP A 98 -17.09 0.19 -6.53
CA TRP A 98 -15.64 0.34 -6.58
C TRP A 98 -15.19 1.70 -6.03
N MET A 99 -15.88 2.80 -6.39
CA MET A 99 -15.55 4.14 -5.89
C MET A 99 -15.67 4.21 -4.37
N MET A 100 -16.74 3.67 -3.80
CA MET A 100 -16.93 3.63 -2.35
C MET A 100 -15.88 2.78 -1.65
N SER A 101 -15.57 1.59 -2.17
CA SER A 101 -14.52 0.71 -1.63
C SER A 101 -13.14 1.38 -1.68
N SER A 102 -12.83 2.06 -2.78
CA SER A 102 -11.59 2.81 -2.95
C SER A 102 -11.51 4.00 -1.98
N LEU A 103 -12.61 4.73 -1.81
CA LEU A 103 -12.71 5.83 -0.85
C LEU A 103 -12.46 5.34 0.58
N TYR A 104 -13.07 4.21 0.99
CA TYR A 104 -12.85 3.64 2.32
C TYR A 104 -11.39 3.24 2.54
N THR A 105 -10.74 2.69 1.53
CA THR A 105 -9.31 2.37 1.56
C THR A 105 -8.46 3.64 1.74
N LEU A 106 -8.75 4.69 0.98
CA LEU A 106 -8.05 5.98 1.08
C LEU A 106 -8.26 6.65 2.44
N LEU A 107 -9.49 6.61 2.98
CA LEU A 107 -9.76 7.13 4.32
C LEU A 107 -9.04 6.32 5.41
N GLY A 108 -8.86 5.02 5.21
CA GLY A 108 -8.06 4.20 6.09
C GLY A 108 -6.58 4.60 6.13
N PHE A 109 -5.98 4.87 4.97
CA PHE A 109 -4.63 5.44 4.89
C PHE A 109 -4.55 6.83 5.52
N ASN A 110 -5.57 7.68 5.32
CA ASN A 110 -5.61 9.00 5.94
C ASN A 110 -5.64 8.95 7.46
N ALA A 111 -6.34 7.99 8.04
CA ALA A 111 -6.37 7.81 9.50
C ALA A 111 -4.95 7.58 10.03
N PHE A 112 -4.11 6.85 9.30
CA PHE A 112 -2.70 6.70 9.62
C PHE A 112 -1.91 8.00 9.41
N ASP A 113 -1.96 8.59 8.22
CA ASP A 113 -1.16 9.76 7.84
C ASP A 113 -1.49 11.01 8.66
N ALA A 114 -2.76 11.20 9.03
CA ALA A 114 -3.24 12.40 9.71
C ALA A 114 -3.20 12.30 11.24
N VAL A 115 -3.28 11.09 11.80
CA VAL A 115 -3.47 10.90 13.24
C VAL A 115 -2.44 9.95 13.84
N VAL A 116 -2.40 8.70 13.36
CA VAL A 116 -1.65 7.63 14.03
C VAL A 116 -0.16 7.87 13.97
N GLN A 117 0.37 8.32 12.85
CA GLN A 117 1.80 8.53 12.65
C GLN A 117 2.40 9.54 13.64
N ASP A 118 1.67 10.60 13.96
CA ASP A 118 2.14 11.65 14.87
C ASP A 118 1.92 11.32 16.35
N LEU A 119 1.07 10.31 16.65
CA LEU A 119 0.82 9.86 18.02
C LEU A 119 1.83 8.81 18.53
N VAL A 120 2.50 8.13 17.61
CA VAL A 120 3.42 7.05 17.98
C VAL A 120 4.82 7.58 18.17
N PRO A 121 5.45 7.42 19.35
CA PRO A 121 6.82 7.83 19.59
C PRO A 121 7.80 6.90 18.88
N LEU A 122 7.98 7.11 17.57
CA LEU A 122 8.83 6.27 16.72
C LEU A 122 10.30 6.24 17.15
N ASP A 123 10.73 7.24 17.92
CA ASP A 123 12.10 7.33 18.47
C ASP A 123 12.41 6.29 19.56
N MET A 124 11.36 5.61 20.10
CA MET A 124 11.54 4.51 21.03
C MET A 124 12.08 3.22 20.39
N PHE A 125 12.03 3.11 19.07
CA PHE A 125 12.52 1.92 18.38
C PHE A 125 14.03 2.00 18.12
N PRO A 126 14.82 1.00 18.53
CA PRO A 126 16.29 1.07 18.54
C PRO A 126 16.93 1.00 17.14
N THR A 127 16.19 0.58 16.13
CA THR A 127 16.70 0.48 14.74
C THR A 127 15.71 1.01 13.73
N GLU A 128 16.21 1.56 12.61
CA GLU A 128 15.34 2.02 11.51
C GLU A 128 14.46 0.89 10.94
N THR A 129 14.96 -0.34 10.89
CA THR A 129 14.16 -1.51 10.48
C THR A 129 12.98 -1.72 11.42
N MET A 130 13.19 -1.68 12.75
CA MET A 130 12.09 -1.85 13.71
C MET A 130 11.09 -0.70 13.63
N LYS A 131 11.57 0.52 13.43
CA LYS A 131 10.74 1.69 13.21
C LYS A 131 9.87 1.53 11.96
N GLN A 132 10.46 1.08 10.84
CA GLN A 132 9.72 0.86 9.60
C GLN A 132 8.68 -0.26 9.74
N VAL A 133 9.03 -1.38 10.36
CA VAL A 133 8.10 -2.47 10.68
C VAL A 133 6.93 -1.98 11.53
N ALA A 134 7.18 -1.13 12.53
CA ALA A 134 6.13 -0.55 13.36
C ALA A 134 5.23 0.41 12.56
N ILE A 135 5.80 1.24 11.70
CA ILE A 135 5.05 2.12 10.78
C ILE A 135 4.14 1.30 9.87
N ASP A 136 4.66 0.25 9.25
CA ASP A 136 3.88 -0.60 8.33
C ASP A 136 2.78 -1.38 9.08
N ALA A 137 3.05 -1.85 10.31
CA ALA A 137 2.04 -2.49 11.15
C ALA A 137 0.86 -1.56 11.44
N LEU A 138 1.17 -0.34 11.87
CA LEU A 138 0.17 0.67 12.20
C LEU A 138 -0.59 1.15 10.97
N ASN A 139 0.09 1.31 9.84
CA ASN A 139 -0.53 1.70 8.57
C ASN A 139 -1.52 0.63 8.09
N VAL A 140 -1.09 -0.64 8.04
CA VAL A 140 -1.96 -1.75 7.65
C VAL A 140 -3.13 -1.91 8.62
N ALA A 141 -2.90 -1.83 9.93
CA ALA A 141 -3.95 -1.92 10.93
C ALA A 141 -4.97 -0.78 10.80
N SER A 142 -4.50 0.47 10.65
CA SER A 142 -5.37 1.64 10.49
C SER A 142 -6.20 1.55 9.20
N MET A 143 -5.55 1.26 8.08
CA MET A 143 -6.20 1.11 6.78
C MET A 143 -7.25 0.00 6.81
N SER A 144 -6.90 -1.20 7.30
CA SER A 144 -7.81 -2.35 7.34
C SER A 144 -8.99 -2.12 8.28
N THR A 145 -8.75 -1.51 9.46
CA THR A 145 -9.79 -1.26 10.46
C THR A 145 -10.77 -0.22 9.97
N VAL A 146 -10.29 0.95 9.56
CA VAL A 146 -11.16 2.05 9.11
C VAL A 146 -11.93 1.67 7.86
N SER A 147 -11.28 1.03 6.89
CA SER A 147 -11.90 0.52 5.67
C SER A 147 -13.03 -0.48 5.97
N ALA A 148 -12.77 -1.44 6.89
CA ALA A 148 -13.78 -2.42 7.29
C ALA A 148 -14.97 -1.78 8.01
N LEU A 149 -14.72 -0.87 8.95
CA LEU A 149 -15.78 -0.17 9.70
C LEU A 149 -16.66 0.69 8.79
N LEU A 150 -16.05 1.44 7.85
CA LEU A 150 -16.79 2.26 6.89
C LEU A 150 -17.61 1.42 5.92
N ALA A 151 -17.11 0.22 5.57
CA ALA A 151 -17.83 -0.75 4.74
C ALA A 151 -18.89 -1.56 5.54
N GLY A 152 -19.11 -1.27 6.82
CA GLY A 152 -20.04 -2.01 7.67
C GLY A 152 -19.65 -3.46 7.94
N LYS A 153 -18.37 -3.82 7.71
CA LYS A 153 -17.85 -5.17 7.92
C LYS A 153 -17.50 -5.38 9.40
N LYS A 154 -17.64 -6.62 9.85
CA LYS A 154 -17.22 -7.00 11.22
C LYS A 154 -15.70 -7.14 11.30
N LEU A 155 -15.14 -6.72 12.44
CA LEU A 155 -13.74 -6.97 12.79
C LEU A 155 -13.62 -8.35 13.44
N ASP A 156 -13.82 -9.39 12.64
CA ASP A 156 -13.79 -10.79 13.05
C ASP A 156 -12.39 -11.43 12.89
N GLU A 157 -12.27 -12.70 13.19
CA GLU A 157 -11.03 -13.46 13.05
C GLU A 157 -10.50 -13.45 11.61
N LYS A 158 -11.40 -13.54 10.60
CA LYS A 158 -11.02 -13.50 9.19
C LYS A 158 -10.40 -12.15 8.82
N TRP A 159 -10.98 -11.07 9.31
CA TRP A 159 -10.43 -9.73 9.15
C TRP A 159 -9.05 -9.63 9.83
N ALA A 160 -8.92 -10.11 11.10
CA ALA A 160 -7.67 -10.06 11.84
C ALA A 160 -6.55 -10.85 11.13
N MET A 161 -6.84 -12.05 10.66
CA MET A 161 -5.89 -12.88 9.92
C MET A 161 -5.47 -12.25 8.60
N SER A 162 -6.41 -11.69 7.82
CA SER A 162 -6.08 -10.98 6.58
C SER A 162 -5.18 -9.77 6.82
N THR A 163 -5.49 -8.99 7.85
CA THR A 163 -4.67 -7.83 8.25
C THR A 163 -3.27 -8.26 8.68
N LEU A 164 -3.17 -9.32 9.49
CA LEU A 164 -1.90 -9.89 9.93
C LEU A 164 -1.05 -10.38 8.76
N TYR A 165 -1.63 -11.11 7.81
CA TYR A 165 -0.90 -11.63 6.65
C TYR A 165 -0.38 -10.51 5.75
N THR A 166 -1.17 -9.46 5.56
CA THR A 166 -0.74 -8.26 4.83
C THR A 166 0.43 -7.58 5.54
N PHE A 167 0.35 -7.40 6.85
CA PHE A 167 1.44 -6.86 7.65
C PHE A 167 2.70 -7.72 7.58
N LEU A 168 2.59 -9.04 7.75
CA LEU A 168 3.74 -9.95 7.67
C LEU A 168 4.43 -9.89 6.31
N GLY A 169 3.67 -9.68 5.24
CA GLY A 169 4.22 -9.45 3.91
C GLY A 169 5.10 -8.20 3.84
N PHE A 170 4.66 -7.08 4.40
CA PHE A 170 5.46 -5.85 4.48
C PHE A 170 6.66 -6.02 5.42
N ALA A 171 6.48 -6.60 6.60
CA ALA A 171 7.57 -6.87 7.55
C ALA A 171 8.66 -7.76 6.95
N THR A 172 8.29 -8.73 6.11
CA THR A 172 9.27 -9.57 5.39
C THR A 172 10.12 -8.74 4.43
N TYR A 173 9.53 -7.77 3.74
CA TYR A 173 10.29 -6.82 2.92
C TYR A 173 11.26 -6.01 3.79
N ASP A 174 10.78 -5.38 4.87
CA ASP A 174 11.59 -4.48 5.70
C ASP A 174 12.77 -5.18 6.36
N VAL A 175 12.59 -6.41 6.84
CA VAL A 175 13.64 -7.18 7.52
C VAL A 175 14.64 -7.80 6.53
N GLY A 176 14.14 -8.31 5.42
CA GLY A 176 14.93 -9.13 4.48
C GLY A 176 15.34 -8.41 3.21
N THR A 177 14.36 -7.96 2.44
CA THR A 177 14.57 -7.52 1.05
C THR A 177 15.09 -6.09 0.95
N SER A 178 14.73 -5.20 1.87
CA SER A 178 15.15 -3.79 1.86
C SER A 178 16.68 -3.64 1.90
N LYS A 179 17.37 -4.57 2.58
CA LYS A 179 18.83 -4.58 2.68
C LYS A 179 19.53 -4.89 1.36
N LEU A 180 18.83 -5.52 0.40
CA LEU A 180 19.36 -5.84 -0.92
C LEU A 180 19.31 -4.66 -1.88
N LEU A 181 18.49 -3.64 -1.56
CA LEU A 181 18.28 -2.45 -2.39
C LEU A 181 19.04 -1.21 -1.87
N ASN A 182 19.66 -1.30 -0.71
CA ASN A 182 20.53 -0.29 -0.10
C ASN A 182 21.99 -0.60 -0.36
#